data_5ab6fa10c7a484adef720acab2aeecf3
#
_entry.id   5ab6fa10c7a484adef720acab2aeecf3
#
_cell.length_a   1.000
_cell.length_b   1.000
_cell.length_c   1.000
_cell.angle_alpha   90.00
_cell.angle_beta   90.00
_cell.angle_gamma   90.00
#
_symmetry.space_group_name_H-M   'P 1'
#
loop_
_entity.id
_entity.type
_entity.pdbx_description
1 polymer ?
#
loop_
_entity_poly.entity_id
_entity_poly.type
_entity_poly.pdbx_seq_one_letter_code
_entity_poly.pdbx_strand_id
1 'polypeptide(L)'
;MLCVADQFMFGIITKRVRDEIIALARAGLTVVADSRCSIGEYTDCILKPNEVECWRAVYNNEGYADAGYDEFIEAAKLLAKKNRSTVFCTLGNRGSAVTDGNVAEAVEAVLYKGEIDICGAGDTSLSAFSAALAAKADFKAAAEFASLASGVTVRKIGVTGTASPEEIEALAK
;
A
#
# COMPACT_ATOMS: atom_id res chain seq x y z
N MET A 1 -13.63 10.09 0.18
CA MET A 1 -12.58 9.07 -0.04
C MET A 1 -13.14 7.70 0.22
N LEU A 2 -12.73 6.71 -0.55
CA LEU A 2 -13.06 5.29 -0.37
C LEU A 2 -11.75 4.49 -0.20
N CYS A 3 -11.69 3.66 0.85
CA CYS A 3 -10.60 2.73 1.09
C CYS A 3 -11.11 1.31 0.85
N VAL A 4 -10.43 0.54 0.03
CA VAL A 4 -10.84 -0.80 -0.41
C VAL A 4 -9.77 -1.82 -0.02
N ALA A 5 -10.16 -2.82 0.77
CA ALA A 5 -9.34 -3.98 1.10
C ALA A 5 -9.95 -5.24 0.45
N ASP A 6 -9.42 -5.64 -0.70
CA ASP A 6 -9.86 -6.78 -1.51
C ASP A 6 -8.94 -7.99 -1.26
N GLN A 7 -9.17 -8.67 -0.14
CA GLN A 7 -8.26 -9.69 0.39
C GLN A 7 -8.53 -11.11 -0.12
N PHE A 8 -9.70 -11.37 -0.73
CA PHE A 8 -10.12 -12.72 -1.09
C PHE A 8 -10.52 -12.83 -2.55
N MET A 9 -9.99 -13.82 -3.25
CA MET A 9 -10.30 -14.10 -4.66
C MET A 9 -11.81 -14.29 -4.91
N PHE A 10 -12.53 -14.87 -3.95
CA PHE A 10 -13.98 -15.13 -4.01
C PHE A 10 -14.72 -14.33 -2.91
N GLY A 11 -14.23 -13.13 -2.61
CA GLY A 11 -14.83 -12.23 -1.62
C GLY A 11 -16.03 -11.45 -2.17
N ILE A 12 -16.45 -10.46 -1.42
CA ILE A 12 -17.58 -9.57 -1.78
C ILE A 12 -17.22 -8.62 -2.93
N ILE A 13 -15.93 -8.38 -3.20
CA ILE A 13 -15.48 -7.53 -4.30
C ILE A 13 -15.44 -8.37 -5.58
N THR A 14 -16.62 -8.55 -6.16
CA THR A 14 -16.76 -9.18 -7.48
C THR A 14 -16.29 -8.23 -8.59
N LYS A 15 -16.11 -8.75 -9.81
CA LYS A 15 -15.79 -7.89 -10.98
C LYS A 15 -16.76 -6.71 -11.10
N ARG A 16 -18.07 -6.93 -10.93
CA ARG A 16 -19.08 -5.88 -11.01
C ARG A 16 -18.87 -4.81 -9.93
N VAL A 17 -18.58 -5.21 -8.67
CA VAL A 17 -18.32 -4.26 -7.59
C VAL A 17 -17.03 -3.48 -7.87
N ARG A 18 -15.99 -4.12 -8.38
CA ARG A 18 -14.75 -3.45 -8.77
C ARG A 18 -14.95 -2.44 -9.89
N ASP A 19 -15.75 -2.80 -10.92
CA ASP A 19 -16.08 -1.89 -12.03
C ASP A 19 -16.80 -0.62 -11.52
N GLU A 20 -17.71 -0.74 -10.55
CA GLU A 20 -18.39 0.39 -9.91
C GLU A 20 -17.40 1.25 -9.08
N ILE A 21 -16.49 0.63 -8.34
CA ILE A 21 -15.44 1.34 -7.60
C ILE A 21 -14.57 2.17 -8.56
N ILE A 22 -14.17 1.59 -9.69
CA ILE A 22 -13.41 2.28 -10.72
C ILE A 22 -14.23 3.44 -11.33
N ALA A 23 -15.53 3.23 -11.56
CA ALA A 23 -16.41 4.29 -12.06
C ALA A 23 -16.50 5.46 -11.08
N LEU A 24 -16.56 5.20 -9.77
CA LEU A 24 -16.50 6.24 -8.74
C LEU A 24 -15.16 6.99 -8.73
N ALA A 25 -14.04 6.29 -8.92
CA ALA A 25 -12.73 6.93 -9.03
C ALA A 25 -12.68 7.88 -10.24
N ARG A 26 -13.16 7.44 -11.41
CA ARG A 26 -13.27 8.25 -12.62
C ARG A 26 -14.20 9.45 -12.48
N ALA A 27 -15.21 9.34 -11.63
CA ALA A 27 -16.11 10.44 -11.28
C ALA A 27 -15.50 11.44 -10.26
N GLY A 28 -14.23 11.26 -9.85
CA GLY A 28 -13.51 12.18 -8.99
C GLY A 28 -13.48 11.79 -7.51
N LEU A 29 -14.03 10.62 -7.13
CA LEU A 29 -13.85 10.12 -5.77
C LEU A 29 -12.41 9.62 -5.59
N THR A 30 -11.70 10.10 -4.58
CA THR A 30 -10.40 9.52 -4.22
C THR A 30 -10.61 8.09 -3.70
N VAL A 31 -10.05 7.11 -4.39
CA VAL A 31 -10.11 5.69 -4.03
C VAL A 31 -8.70 5.18 -3.79
N VAL A 32 -8.47 4.52 -2.66
CA VAL A 32 -7.25 3.78 -2.35
C VAL A 32 -7.61 2.30 -2.29
N ALA A 33 -6.96 1.48 -3.11
CA ALA A 33 -7.22 0.05 -3.21
C ALA A 33 -5.99 -0.77 -2.83
N ASP A 34 -6.22 -1.79 -2.01
CA ASP A 34 -5.31 -2.90 -1.70
C ASP A 34 -5.98 -4.19 -2.16
N SER A 35 -5.29 -5.04 -2.90
CA SER A 35 -5.83 -6.32 -3.36
C SER A 35 -4.74 -7.36 -3.54
N ARG A 36 -4.91 -8.51 -2.90
CA ARG A 36 -3.97 -9.64 -3.01
C ARG A 36 -3.88 -10.24 -4.41
N CYS A 37 -4.97 -10.25 -5.14
CA CYS A 37 -5.05 -10.99 -6.40
C CYS A 37 -5.34 -10.11 -7.62
N SER A 38 -5.95 -8.95 -7.43
CA SER A 38 -6.52 -8.15 -8.51
C SER A 38 -6.02 -6.71 -8.55
N ILE A 39 -4.92 -6.39 -7.86
CA ILE A 39 -4.44 -5.00 -7.72
C ILE A 39 -4.24 -4.32 -9.09
N GLY A 40 -3.76 -5.04 -10.09
CA GLY A 40 -3.55 -4.54 -11.44
C GLY A 40 -4.83 -4.27 -12.23
N GLU A 41 -6.02 -4.61 -11.70
CA GLU A 41 -7.32 -4.37 -12.33
C GLU A 41 -7.99 -3.06 -11.86
N TYR A 42 -7.50 -2.43 -10.79
CA TYR A 42 -8.02 -1.17 -10.25
C TYR A 42 -7.43 0.03 -10.99
N THR A 43 -7.93 0.32 -12.20
CA THR A 43 -7.51 1.50 -12.95
C THR A 43 -8.07 2.78 -12.35
N ASP A 44 -7.34 3.88 -12.48
CA ASP A 44 -7.72 5.21 -12.00
C ASP A 44 -7.87 5.32 -10.46
N CYS A 45 -7.51 4.26 -9.72
CA CYS A 45 -7.46 4.22 -8.26
C CYS A 45 -6.01 4.33 -7.77
N ILE A 46 -5.79 4.96 -6.64
CA ILE A 46 -4.51 4.89 -5.93
C ILE A 46 -4.32 3.45 -5.46
N LEU A 47 -3.18 2.84 -5.75
CA LEU A 47 -2.92 1.43 -5.45
C LEU A 47 -1.92 1.29 -4.31
N LYS A 48 -2.19 0.34 -3.40
CA LYS A 48 -1.26 -0.03 -2.32
C LYS A 48 -0.91 -1.53 -2.38
N PRO A 49 -0.11 -1.97 -3.33
CA PRO A 49 0.44 -3.32 -3.32
C PRO A 49 1.61 -3.47 -2.35
N ASN A 50 1.92 -4.72 -1.97
CA ASN A 50 3.27 -5.09 -1.56
C ASN A 50 4.13 -5.42 -2.80
N GLU A 51 5.44 -5.71 -2.58
CA GLU A 51 6.39 -6.03 -3.66
C GLU A 51 5.94 -7.22 -4.52
N VAL A 52 5.39 -8.26 -3.91
CA VAL A 52 4.94 -9.48 -4.60
C VAL A 52 3.70 -9.20 -5.44
N GLU A 53 2.72 -8.53 -4.88
CA GLU A 53 1.49 -8.14 -5.56
C GLU A 53 1.78 -7.19 -6.73
N CYS A 54 2.68 -6.23 -6.51
CA CYS A 54 3.13 -5.30 -7.53
C CYS A 54 3.81 -6.04 -8.69
N TRP A 55 4.75 -6.93 -8.39
CA TRP A 55 5.45 -7.74 -9.38
C TRP A 55 4.51 -8.58 -10.23
N ARG A 56 3.62 -9.33 -9.57
CA ARG A 56 2.62 -10.17 -10.26
C ARG A 56 1.70 -9.38 -11.17
N ALA A 57 1.28 -8.19 -10.73
CA ALA A 57 0.39 -7.32 -11.52
C ALA A 57 1.04 -6.80 -12.81
N VAL A 58 2.36 -6.66 -12.84
CA VAL A 58 3.12 -6.16 -13.98
C VAL A 58 3.60 -7.30 -14.87
N TYR A 59 4.26 -8.29 -14.29
CA TYR A 59 5.00 -9.31 -15.05
C TYR A 59 4.26 -10.63 -15.19
N ASN A 60 3.20 -10.84 -14.38
CA ASN A 60 2.39 -12.06 -14.38
C ASN A 60 3.21 -13.35 -14.20
N ASN A 61 4.27 -13.28 -13.36
CA ASN A 61 5.14 -14.40 -13.05
C ASN A 61 5.61 -14.35 -11.59
N GLU A 62 6.37 -15.37 -11.16
CA GLU A 62 6.88 -15.53 -9.79
C GLU A 62 8.37 -15.12 -9.66
N GLY A 63 8.92 -14.33 -10.59
CA GLY A 63 10.32 -13.91 -10.60
C GLY A 63 10.73 -12.94 -9.49
N TYR A 64 9.82 -12.54 -8.63
CA TYR A 64 10.09 -11.62 -7.51
C TYR A 64 11.11 -12.15 -6.48
N ALA A 65 11.32 -13.46 -6.42
CA ALA A 65 12.24 -14.06 -5.44
C ALA A 65 13.70 -13.64 -5.65
N ASP A 66 14.08 -13.36 -6.90
CA ASP A 66 15.43 -12.95 -7.29
C ASP A 66 15.54 -11.42 -7.50
N ALA A 67 14.44 -10.67 -7.35
CA ALA A 67 14.38 -9.24 -7.62
C ALA A 67 14.97 -8.41 -6.47
N GLY A 68 15.76 -7.42 -6.84
CA GLY A 68 16.30 -6.42 -5.91
C GLY A 68 15.36 -5.22 -5.70
N TYR A 69 15.83 -4.27 -4.88
CA TYR A 69 15.06 -3.07 -4.55
C TYR A 69 14.69 -2.25 -5.79
N ASP A 70 15.67 -1.99 -6.68
CA ASP A 70 15.46 -1.15 -7.86
C ASP A 70 14.45 -1.77 -8.83
N GLU A 71 14.44 -3.09 -8.96
CA GLU A 71 13.52 -3.82 -9.81
C GLU A 71 12.09 -3.74 -9.28
N PHE A 72 11.89 -3.74 -7.95
CA PHE A 72 10.57 -3.49 -7.36
C PHE A 72 10.10 -2.05 -7.55
N ILE A 73 11.01 -1.08 -7.51
CA ILE A 73 10.68 0.33 -7.81
C ILE A 73 10.25 0.47 -9.28
N GLU A 74 10.95 -0.17 -10.21
CA GLU A 74 10.56 -0.17 -11.62
C GLU A 74 9.21 -0.88 -11.85
N ALA A 75 8.95 -1.99 -11.16
CA ALA A 75 7.64 -2.63 -11.20
C ALA A 75 6.53 -1.69 -10.70
N ALA A 76 6.76 -0.95 -9.61
CA ALA A 76 5.80 0.03 -9.08
C ALA A 76 5.53 1.16 -10.10
N LYS A 77 6.56 1.69 -10.76
CA LYS A 77 6.42 2.70 -11.82
C LYS A 77 5.62 2.17 -13.02
N LEU A 78 5.91 0.94 -13.45
CA LEU A 78 5.17 0.30 -14.55
C LEU A 78 3.71 0.09 -14.19
N LEU A 79 3.43 -0.34 -12.95
CA LEU A 79 2.06 -0.49 -12.46
C LEU A 79 1.32 0.84 -12.43
N ALA A 80 1.96 1.91 -11.94
CA ALA A 80 1.39 3.25 -11.91
C ALA A 80 1.01 3.75 -13.31
N LYS A 81 1.90 3.58 -14.29
CA LYS A 81 1.62 3.91 -15.70
C LYS A 81 0.48 3.09 -16.28
N LYS A 82 0.51 1.77 -16.07
CA LYS A 82 -0.52 0.85 -16.54
C LYS A 82 -1.91 1.22 -16.01
N ASN A 83 -1.98 1.54 -14.74
CA ASN A 83 -3.24 1.82 -14.04
C ASN A 83 -3.62 3.31 -14.03
N ARG A 84 -2.78 4.19 -14.59
CA ARG A 84 -2.99 5.66 -14.65
C ARG A 84 -3.24 6.26 -13.28
N SER A 85 -2.47 5.83 -12.29
CA SER A 85 -2.65 6.27 -10.92
C SER A 85 -1.37 6.18 -10.10
N THR A 86 -1.38 6.81 -8.93
CA THR A 86 -0.29 6.69 -7.95
C THR A 86 -0.27 5.30 -7.34
N VAL A 87 0.94 4.76 -7.16
CA VAL A 87 1.21 3.51 -6.45
C VAL A 87 2.00 3.80 -5.18
N PHE A 88 1.51 3.34 -4.05
CA PHE A 88 2.23 3.24 -2.78
C PHE A 88 2.62 1.78 -2.56
N CYS A 89 3.83 1.40 -2.97
CA CYS A 89 4.34 0.03 -2.87
C CYS A 89 5.06 -0.18 -1.55
N THR A 90 4.61 -1.13 -0.72
CA THR A 90 5.29 -1.52 0.52
C THR A 90 6.32 -2.62 0.24
N LEU A 91 7.52 -2.52 0.84
CA LEU A 91 8.69 -3.36 0.56
C LEU A 91 9.23 -4.03 1.85
N GLY A 92 8.36 -4.25 2.82
CA GLY A 92 8.70 -4.86 4.10
C GLY A 92 9.73 -4.04 4.88
N ASN A 93 10.81 -4.68 5.32
CA ASN A 93 11.90 -4.02 6.05
C ASN A 93 12.76 -3.08 5.20
N ARG A 94 12.53 -3.05 3.88
CA ARG A 94 13.18 -2.11 2.94
C ARG A 94 12.41 -0.80 2.80
N GLY A 95 11.34 -0.60 3.58
CA GLY A 95 10.52 0.60 3.54
C GLY A 95 9.39 0.51 2.51
N SER A 96 9.17 1.60 1.82
CA SER A 96 8.15 1.71 0.78
C SER A 96 8.54 2.75 -0.26
N ALA A 97 7.80 2.80 -1.34
CA ALA A 97 7.94 3.84 -2.36
C ALA A 97 6.59 4.33 -2.84
N VAL A 98 6.51 5.63 -3.10
CA VAL A 98 5.37 6.25 -3.77
C VAL A 98 5.78 6.70 -5.15
N THR A 99 4.99 6.40 -6.16
CA THR A 99 5.30 6.76 -7.54
C THR A 99 4.06 7.08 -8.36
N ASP A 100 4.19 8.06 -9.25
CA ASP A 100 3.23 8.38 -10.33
C ASP A 100 3.55 7.66 -11.66
N GLY A 101 4.58 6.82 -11.63
CA GLY A 101 5.12 6.12 -12.80
C GLY A 101 6.34 6.79 -13.46
N ASN A 102 6.65 8.04 -13.15
CA ASN A 102 7.83 8.76 -13.67
C ASN A 102 8.91 8.86 -12.58
N VAL A 103 8.53 9.44 -11.45
CA VAL A 103 9.41 9.59 -10.29
C VAL A 103 8.93 8.66 -9.19
N ALA A 104 9.87 8.11 -8.43
CA ALA A 104 9.58 7.36 -7.22
C ALA A 104 10.25 8.04 -6.02
N GLU A 105 9.48 8.25 -4.96
CA GLU A 105 9.95 8.78 -3.68
C GLU A 105 10.00 7.63 -2.69
N ALA A 106 11.21 7.35 -2.19
CA ALA A 106 11.42 6.31 -1.18
C ALA A 106 11.02 6.82 0.20
N VAL A 107 10.46 5.92 1.00
CA VAL A 107 10.15 6.12 2.42
C VAL A 107 10.84 5.01 3.22
N GLU A 108 11.63 5.39 4.19
CA GLU A 108 12.38 4.46 5.02
C GLU A 108 11.46 3.62 5.91
N ALA A 109 11.88 2.38 6.16
CA ALA A 109 11.20 1.53 7.13
C ALA A 109 11.50 1.98 8.55
N VAL A 110 10.49 1.91 9.42
CA VAL A 110 10.70 2.04 10.86
C VAL A 110 11.24 0.72 11.40
N LEU A 111 12.57 0.62 11.45
CA LEU A 111 13.23 -0.60 11.88
C LEU A 111 13.07 -0.84 13.39
N TYR A 112 12.89 -2.10 13.76
CA TYR A 112 12.83 -2.56 15.13
C TYR A 112 13.71 -3.79 15.31
N LYS A 113 14.50 -3.83 16.40
CA LYS A 113 15.44 -4.92 16.67
C LYS A 113 14.83 -6.08 17.47
N GLY A 114 13.60 -5.92 17.95
CA GLY A 114 12.89 -6.95 18.71
C GLY A 114 12.14 -7.93 17.79
N GLU A 115 11.41 -8.83 18.41
CA GLU A 115 10.48 -9.72 17.71
C GLU A 115 9.34 -8.91 17.10
N ILE A 116 8.92 -9.27 15.89
CA ILE A 116 7.84 -8.60 15.17
C ILE A 116 6.78 -9.61 14.72
N ASP A 117 5.54 -9.13 14.66
CA ASP A 117 4.41 -9.81 14.04
C ASP A 117 3.85 -8.95 12.92
N ILE A 118 3.94 -9.42 11.69
CA ILE A 118 3.50 -8.66 10.50
C ILE A 118 1.98 -8.70 10.29
N CYS A 119 1.24 -9.44 11.15
CA CYS A 119 -0.21 -9.54 11.03
C CYS A 119 -0.87 -8.15 11.18
N GLY A 120 -1.65 -7.75 10.17
CA GLY A 120 -2.32 -6.46 10.14
C GLY A 120 -1.46 -5.26 9.72
N ALA A 121 -0.15 -5.42 9.47
CA ALA A 121 0.71 -4.32 9.05
C ALA A 121 0.25 -3.70 7.71
N GLY A 122 -0.16 -4.52 6.75
CA GLY A 122 -0.70 -4.08 5.46
C GLY A 122 -1.98 -3.27 5.61
N ASP A 123 -2.92 -3.77 6.44
CA ASP A 123 -4.21 -3.10 6.71
C ASP A 123 -4.01 -1.79 7.48
N THR A 124 -3.06 -1.76 8.42
CA THR A 124 -2.68 -0.54 9.13
C THR A 124 -2.06 0.48 8.17
N SER A 125 -1.15 0.07 7.30
CA SER A 125 -0.56 0.93 6.27
C SER A 125 -1.63 1.49 5.33
N LEU A 126 -2.56 0.67 4.86
CA LEU A 126 -3.67 1.10 4.01
C LEU A 126 -4.54 2.15 4.70
N SER A 127 -4.92 1.88 5.95
CA SER A 127 -5.81 2.75 6.73
C SER A 127 -5.13 4.09 7.04
N ALA A 128 -3.88 4.06 7.52
CA ALA A 128 -3.11 5.24 7.87
C ALA A 128 -2.81 6.12 6.64
N PHE A 129 -2.37 5.52 5.54
CA PHE A 129 -2.16 6.21 4.27
C PHE A 129 -3.43 6.90 3.78
N SER A 130 -4.56 6.17 3.79
CA SER A 130 -5.86 6.73 3.40
C SER A 130 -6.30 7.87 4.31
N ALA A 131 -6.14 7.73 5.63
CA ALA A 131 -6.49 8.77 6.61
C ALA A 131 -5.66 10.05 6.40
N ALA A 132 -4.35 9.92 6.17
CA ALA A 132 -3.48 11.06 5.90
C ALA A 132 -3.86 11.78 4.59
N LEU A 133 -4.15 11.05 3.53
CA LEU A 133 -4.65 11.64 2.28
C LEU A 133 -6.01 12.33 2.46
N ALA A 134 -6.91 11.77 3.28
CA ALA A 134 -8.18 12.41 3.62
C ALA A 134 -7.97 13.74 4.38
N ALA A 135 -6.92 13.80 5.20
CA ALA A 135 -6.46 15.02 5.89
C ALA A 135 -5.65 15.97 4.99
N LYS A 136 -5.55 15.69 3.68
CA LYS A 136 -4.83 16.52 2.68
C LYS A 136 -3.31 16.50 2.79
N ALA A 137 -2.72 15.48 3.40
CA ALA A 137 -1.29 15.23 3.28
C ALA A 137 -0.92 14.94 1.81
N ASP A 138 0.29 15.29 1.39
CA ASP A 138 0.84 14.79 0.14
C ASP A 138 1.15 13.29 0.21
N PHE A 139 1.45 12.68 -0.92
CA PHE A 139 1.62 11.22 -0.99
C PHE A 139 2.82 10.73 -0.17
N LYS A 140 3.91 11.50 -0.14
CA LYS A 140 5.10 11.12 0.62
C LYS A 140 4.83 11.19 2.13
N ALA A 141 4.28 12.30 2.61
CA ALA A 141 3.90 12.45 4.02
C ALA A 141 2.88 11.39 4.46
N ALA A 142 1.92 11.03 3.58
CA ALA A 142 0.97 9.97 3.86
C ALA A 142 1.66 8.60 3.97
N ALA A 143 2.67 8.31 3.14
CA ALA A 143 3.42 7.06 3.20
C ALA A 143 4.35 7.01 4.42
N GLU A 144 4.96 8.13 4.82
CA GLU A 144 5.74 8.25 6.06
C GLU A 144 4.87 7.99 7.29
N PHE A 145 3.68 8.58 7.34
CA PHE A 145 2.70 8.34 8.41
C PHE A 145 2.26 6.86 8.44
N ALA A 146 2.01 6.25 7.29
CA ALA A 146 1.68 4.83 7.19
C ALA A 146 2.83 3.92 7.67
N SER A 147 4.09 4.29 7.40
CA SER A 147 5.27 3.59 7.88
C SER A 147 5.37 3.64 9.43
N LEU A 148 5.12 4.80 10.03
CA LEU A 148 5.09 4.94 11.49
C LEU A 148 3.97 4.09 12.12
N ALA A 149 2.75 4.17 11.59
CA ALA A 149 1.60 3.43 12.10
C ALA A 149 1.81 1.91 12.01
N SER A 150 2.30 1.41 10.87
CA SER A 150 2.61 -0.01 10.73
C SER A 150 3.81 -0.43 11.59
N GLY A 151 4.79 0.45 11.79
CA GLY A 151 5.90 0.25 12.71
C GLY A 151 5.48 0.08 14.17
N VAL A 152 4.38 0.70 14.60
CA VAL A 152 3.75 0.44 15.89
C VAL A 152 3.08 -0.94 15.89
N THR A 153 2.27 -1.22 14.87
CA THR A 153 1.45 -2.45 14.80
C THR A 153 2.32 -3.71 14.83
N VAL A 154 3.41 -3.77 14.08
CA VAL A 154 4.27 -4.97 14.00
C VAL A 154 4.96 -5.33 15.31
N ARG A 155 4.98 -4.44 16.31
CA ARG A 155 5.52 -4.70 17.66
C ARG A 155 4.53 -5.38 18.59
N LYS A 156 3.28 -5.55 18.17
CA LYS A 156 2.18 -6.13 18.96
C LYS A 156 2.00 -7.61 18.61
N ILE A 157 2.80 -8.45 19.28
CA ILE A 157 2.90 -9.87 18.99
C ILE A 157 1.60 -10.62 19.31
N GLY A 158 1.17 -11.50 18.39
CA GLY A 158 0.03 -12.39 18.58
C GLY A 158 -1.35 -11.72 18.55
N VAL A 159 -1.43 -10.48 18.11
CA VAL A 159 -2.67 -9.75 17.93
C VAL A 159 -2.65 -8.95 16.65
N THR A 160 -3.81 -8.77 16.01
CA THR A 160 -3.94 -7.76 14.95
C THR A 160 -4.00 -6.39 15.64
N GLY A 161 -2.83 -5.76 15.79
CA GLY A 161 -2.69 -4.54 16.56
C GLY A 161 -3.26 -3.32 15.84
N THR A 162 -3.53 -2.29 16.63
CA THR A 162 -3.83 -0.93 16.15
C THR A 162 -2.72 0.02 16.59
N ALA A 163 -2.59 1.16 15.94
CA ALA A 163 -1.66 2.22 16.34
C ALA A 163 -2.46 3.42 16.86
N SER A 164 -2.25 3.80 18.13
CA SER A 164 -2.85 5.02 18.67
C SER A 164 -2.03 6.25 18.25
N PRO A 165 -2.61 7.45 18.25
CA PRO A 165 -1.87 8.68 17.99
C PRO A 165 -0.64 8.84 18.88
N GLU A 166 -0.77 8.54 20.18
CA GLU A 166 0.31 8.65 21.16
C GLU A 166 1.47 7.68 20.87
N GLU A 167 1.15 6.46 20.43
CA GLU A 167 2.14 5.45 20.04
C GLU A 167 2.89 5.88 18.77
N ILE A 168 2.18 6.46 17.80
CA ILE A 168 2.78 6.98 16.56
C ILE A 168 3.68 8.18 16.87
N GLU A 169 3.22 9.14 17.70
CA GLU A 169 4.02 10.30 18.12
C GLU A 169 5.29 9.89 18.87
N ALA A 170 5.19 8.86 19.72
CA ALA A 170 6.35 8.34 20.45
C ALA A 170 7.40 7.71 19.53
N LEU A 171 6.96 7.17 18.39
CA LEU A 171 7.84 6.54 17.41
C LEU A 171 8.45 7.55 16.42
N ALA A 172 7.81 8.70 16.22
CA ALA A 172 8.27 9.76 15.34
C ALA A 172 9.39 10.64 15.94
N LYS A 173 9.66 10.51 17.25
CA LYS A 173 10.72 11.24 17.99
C LYS A 173 12.05 10.51 17.96
#